data_f0067a60396e22e540c8fcf5352e20e7
#
_entry.id   f0067a60396e22e540c8fcf5352e20e7
#
_cell.length_a   1.000
_cell.length_b   1.000
_cell.length_c   1.000
_cell.angle_alpha   90.00
_cell.angle_beta   90.00
_cell.angle_gamma   90.00
#
_symmetry.space_group_name_H-M   'P 1'
#
loop_
_entity.id
_entity.type
_entity.pdbx_description
1 polymer ?
#
loop_
_entity_poly.entity_id
_entity_poly.type
_entity_poly.pdbx_seq_one_letter_code
_entity_poly.pdbx_strand_id
1 'polypeptide(L)'
;MIQLHENSIYLVDGRPEEKASIPQNEARKQTMAWQILQAHNTSGDPERLKIRFDAMVSHDITYVGIIQQARASGMKEFPIPYALTNCHNSLCAVGGTINEDDHVFGLSAAKKYGGIYVPANQSVIHSYAREELARCGAMILGSDSHTRYGALGTMAVGEGGPELAKQLLKNTWDVNMPKVVLVYMTGAPRRGVGPHDVAISLVKETFASGFVNNCVLEFCGPGIANLPIDFRNGIDVMTTETTCLSSIWETDEITRSFFETHGRPQDYAELHPGREAWYDKMITIELDKVEPMIALPFHPSNAYPIREFLANAKELLEKVEQDAARRFPKAHVKLTDKLHDGGVWADQGVIAGCSGGLFDNITEAADILRGGSTGNGEFSLNVYPTSVPVSLALTRNGATAQLLEAGAVIKPSFCGPCFGAGDVPANNGLSLRHTTRNFPNREGSKPGEGQFAAVCLMDARSIAATAANGGRITPATDMDYVAEPQPYHFDRAVYDNRIYYGFG
;
A
#
# COMPACT_ATOMS: atom_id res chain seq x y z
N MET A 1 -10.39 -10.45 -14.82
CA MET A 1 -10.84 -9.18 -15.48
C MET A 1 -11.63 -8.38 -14.47
N ILE A 2 -11.56 -7.04 -14.52
CA ILE A 2 -12.32 -6.15 -13.63
C ILE A 2 -13.49 -5.57 -14.40
N GLN A 3 -14.69 -5.58 -13.80
CA GLN A 3 -15.89 -4.97 -14.39
C GLN A 3 -16.59 -4.09 -13.37
N LEU A 4 -17.08 -2.93 -13.81
CA LEU A 4 -17.80 -1.95 -13.00
C LEU A 4 -19.32 -2.09 -13.25
N HIS A 5 -20.08 -2.16 -12.17
CA HIS A 5 -21.54 -2.26 -12.20
C HIS A 5 -22.16 -1.06 -11.47
N GLU A 6 -22.75 -0.14 -12.21
CA GLU A 6 -23.33 1.14 -11.69
C GLU A 6 -24.60 0.92 -10.86
N ASN A 7 -25.30 -0.17 -11.08
CA ASN A 7 -26.53 -0.46 -10.35
C ASN A 7 -26.23 -1.02 -8.96
N SER A 8 -27.11 -0.68 -8.02
CA SER A 8 -27.07 -1.27 -6.68
C SER A 8 -27.34 -2.77 -6.73
N ILE A 9 -26.79 -3.50 -5.75
CA ILE A 9 -26.84 -4.95 -5.68
C ILE A 9 -27.00 -5.41 -4.23
N TYR A 10 -27.63 -6.55 -4.05
CA TYR A 10 -27.61 -7.26 -2.78
C TYR A 10 -26.54 -8.36 -2.79
N LEU A 11 -25.97 -8.63 -1.65
CA LEU A 11 -25.18 -9.83 -1.39
C LEU A 11 -26.05 -10.74 -0.49
N VAL A 12 -26.60 -11.80 -1.07
CA VAL A 12 -27.48 -12.73 -0.38
C VAL A 12 -26.76 -14.06 -0.19
N ASP A 13 -26.59 -14.47 1.07
CA ASP A 13 -25.81 -15.67 1.41
C ASP A 13 -24.46 -15.76 0.67
N GLY A 14 -23.75 -14.61 0.57
CA GLY A 14 -22.44 -14.51 -0.08
C GLY A 14 -22.47 -14.46 -1.61
N ARG A 15 -23.63 -14.28 -2.25
CA ARG A 15 -23.78 -14.18 -3.72
C ARG A 15 -24.44 -12.88 -4.12
N PRO A 16 -23.94 -12.19 -5.17
CA PRO A 16 -24.62 -11.04 -5.73
C PRO A 16 -25.98 -11.40 -6.33
N GLU A 17 -27.03 -10.69 -5.91
CA GLU A 17 -28.42 -10.89 -6.31
C GLU A 17 -29.11 -9.54 -6.54
N GLU A 18 -30.01 -9.45 -7.53
CA GLU A 18 -30.77 -8.23 -7.81
C GLU A 18 -31.83 -7.92 -6.73
N LYS A 19 -32.24 -8.90 -5.95
CA LYS A 19 -33.33 -8.80 -4.96
C LYS A 19 -32.97 -9.53 -3.68
N ALA A 20 -33.53 -9.04 -2.59
CA ALA A 20 -33.47 -9.66 -1.25
C ALA A 20 -34.86 -9.78 -0.66
N SER A 21 -34.97 -10.48 0.48
CA SER A 21 -36.24 -10.65 1.21
C SER A 21 -36.56 -9.47 2.12
N ILE A 22 -35.54 -8.66 2.48
CA ILE A 22 -35.66 -7.51 3.37
C ILE A 22 -35.58 -6.17 2.60
N PRO A 23 -36.16 -5.08 3.15
CA PRO A 23 -36.07 -3.76 2.52
C PRO A 23 -34.63 -3.23 2.48
N GLN A 24 -34.32 -2.42 1.47
CA GLN A 24 -33.02 -1.81 1.26
C GLN A 24 -32.45 -1.11 2.49
N ASN A 25 -33.25 -0.34 3.21
CA ASN A 25 -32.82 0.39 4.41
C ASN A 25 -32.36 -0.55 5.55
N GLU A 26 -32.90 -1.75 5.63
CA GLU A 26 -32.45 -2.77 6.60
C GLU A 26 -31.23 -3.52 6.05
N ALA A 27 -31.22 -3.85 4.77
CA ALA A 27 -30.10 -4.54 4.12
C ALA A 27 -28.82 -3.69 4.14
N ARG A 28 -28.91 -2.36 3.98
CA ARG A 28 -27.79 -1.44 4.08
C ARG A 28 -27.06 -1.53 5.42
N LYS A 29 -27.80 -1.78 6.51
CA LYS A 29 -27.22 -1.93 7.85
C LYS A 29 -26.41 -3.22 8.03
N GLN A 30 -26.53 -4.14 7.10
CA GLN A 30 -25.83 -5.42 7.14
C GLN A 30 -24.43 -5.39 6.49
N THR A 31 -24.00 -4.28 5.88
CA THR A 31 -22.62 -4.14 5.41
C THR A 31 -21.65 -4.03 6.59
N MET A 32 -20.44 -4.58 6.44
CA MET A 32 -19.37 -4.45 7.45
C MET A 32 -19.04 -2.98 7.69
N ALA A 33 -19.00 -2.19 6.65
CA ALA A 33 -18.73 -0.75 6.69
C ALA A 33 -19.75 -0.01 7.57
N TRP A 34 -21.05 -0.28 7.40
CA TRP A 34 -22.08 0.31 8.26
C TRP A 34 -21.86 -0.07 9.71
N GLN A 35 -21.69 -1.36 10.00
CA GLN A 35 -21.55 -1.85 11.37
C GLN A 35 -20.36 -1.21 12.10
N ILE A 36 -19.18 -1.14 11.44
CA ILE A 36 -17.98 -0.54 12.02
C ILE A 36 -18.16 0.96 12.23
N LEU A 37 -18.67 1.70 11.23
CA LEU A 37 -18.89 3.13 11.34
C LEU A 37 -19.90 3.47 12.45
N GLN A 38 -21.02 2.73 12.57
CA GLN A 38 -21.99 2.98 13.63
C GLN A 38 -21.46 2.62 15.02
N ALA A 39 -20.61 1.60 15.15
CA ALA A 39 -19.97 1.27 16.42
C ALA A 39 -19.05 2.39 16.95
N HIS A 40 -18.48 3.20 16.05
CA HIS A 40 -17.60 4.33 16.39
C HIS A 40 -18.31 5.69 16.37
N ASN A 41 -19.59 5.71 15.99
CA ASN A 41 -20.37 6.93 15.87
C ASN A 41 -20.91 7.40 17.21
N THR A 42 -20.58 8.62 17.60
CA THR A 42 -21.03 9.26 18.86
C THR A 42 -22.13 10.30 18.66
N SER A 43 -22.59 10.53 17.44
CA SER A 43 -23.59 11.57 17.13
C SER A 43 -25.01 11.19 17.53
N GLY A 44 -25.34 9.89 17.53
CA GLY A 44 -26.71 9.39 17.60
C GLY A 44 -27.50 9.52 16.29
N ASP A 45 -26.94 10.15 15.25
CA ASP A 45 -27.51 10.25 13.90
C ASP A 45 -26.79 9.25 12.98
N PRO A 46 -27.48 8.26 12.39
CA PRO A 46 -26.86 7.24 11.55
C PRO A 46 -26.36 7.75 10.18
N GLU A 47 -26.76 8.95 9.77
CA GLU A 47 -26.36 9.55 8.50
C GLU A 47 -25.29 10.64 8.65
N ARG A 48 -25.21 11.29 9.83
CA ARG A 48 -24.23 12.33 10.15
C ARG A 48 -23.34 11.86 11.30
N LEU A 49 -22.25 11.21 10.92
CA LEU A 49 -21.41 10.50 11.85
C LEU A 49 -20.42 11.45 12.55
N LYS A 50 -20.17 11.19 13.84
CA LYS A 50 -19.11 11.77 14.64
C LYS A 50 -18.23 10.65 15.18
N ILE A 51 -17.19 10.33 14.41
CA ILE A 51 -16.35 9.16 14.65
C ILE A 51 -15.25 9.46 15.66
N ARG A 52 -15.04 8.51 16.55
CA ARG A 52 -13.84 8.40 17.39
C ARG A 52 -13.05 7.18 16.99
N PHE A 53 -11.74 7.40 16.78
CA PHE A 53 -10.83 6.34 16.40
C PHE A 53 -10.24 5.62 17.60
N ASP A 54 -9.84 4.35 17.41
CA ASP A 54 -9.22 3.52 18.45
C ASP A 54 -7.72 3.76 18.59
N ALA A 55 -7.04 4.15 17.50
CA ALA A 55 -5.63 4.45 17.49
C ALA A 55 -5.28 5.45 16.37
N MET A 56 -4.10 6.03 16.47
CA MET A 56 -3.54 6.94 15.47
C MET A 56 -2.13 6.52 15.06
N VAL A 57 -1.76 6.85 13.81
CA VAL A 57 -0.41 6.66 13.29
C VAL A 57 0.04 7.89 12.49
N SER A 58 1.29 8.30 12.65
CA SER A 58 1.89 9.39 11.88
C SER A 58 3.35 9.11 11.58
N HIS A 59 3.87 9.78 10.55
CA HIS A 59 5.27 9.72 10.20
C HIS A 59 5.99 11.06 10.48
N ASP A 60 7.29 11.05 10.42
CA ASP A 60 8.19 12.12 10.82
C ASP A 60 8.02 13.44 10.02
N ILE A 61 7.45 13.42 8.82
CA ILE A 61 7.11 14.65 8.10
C ILE A 61 5.88 15.36 8.69
N THR A 62 5.00 14.66 9.41
CA THR A 62 3.70 15.20 9.83
C THR A 62 3.52 15.33 11.34
N TYR A 63 4.02 14.40 12.16
CA TYR A 63 3.69 14.38 13.59
C TYR A 63 4.18 15.61 14.35
N VAL A 64 5.28 16.23 13.94
CA VAL A 64 5.81 17.44 14.60
C VAL A 64 4.76 18.55 14.59
N GLY A 65 4.23 18.87 13.40
CA GLY A 65 3.20 19.89 13.24
C GLY A 65 1.89 19.54 13.94
N ILE A 66 1.45 18.27 13.86
CA ILE A 66 0.24 17.78 14.51
C ILE A 66 0.33 17.97 16.05
N ILE A 67 1.43 17.53 16.64
CA ILE A 67 1.63 17.61 18.09
C ILE A 67 1.77 19.06 18.56
N GLN A 68 2.48 19.90 17.80
CA GLN A 68 2.61 21.33 18.11
C GLN A 68 1.25 22.03 18.08
N GLN A 69 0.42 21.76 17.07
CA GLN A 69 -0.92 22.33 16.96
C GLN A 69 -1.82 21.87 18.14
N ALA A 70 -1.83 20.57 18.44
CA ALA A 70 -2.63 20.03 19.53
C ALA A 70 -2.16 20.58 20.90
N ARG A 71 -0.84 20.69 21.11
CA ARG A 71 -0.23 21.29 22.32
C ARG A 71 -0.65 22.75 22.49
N ALA A 72 -0.56 23.55 21.43
CA ALA A 72 -0.98 24.95 21.44
C ALA A 72 -2.48 25.11 21.77
N SER A 73 -3.29 24.10 21.43
CA SER A 73 -4.73 24.04 21.71
C SER A 73 -5.07 23.39 23.06
N GLY A 74 -4.09 23.10 23.91
CA GLY A 74 -4.31 22.65 25.28
C GLY A 74 -4.23 21.15 25.54
N MET A 75 -3.72 20.35 24.60
CA MET A 75 -3.47 18.92 24.80
C MET A 75 -2.57 18.66 26.01
N LYS A 76 -2.94 17.68 26.83
CA LYS A 76 -2.19 17.28 28.05
C LYS A 76 -1.55 15.89 27.91
N GLU A 77 -2.17 15.00 27.17
CA GLU A 77 -1.78 13.60 26.97
C GLU A 77 -2.30 13.13 25.61
N PHE A 78 -1.77 12.04 25.09
CA PHE A 78 -2.37 11.35 23.94
C PHE A 78 -3.55 10.51 24.47
N PRO A 79 -4.79 10.78 24.00
CA PRO A 79 -5.99 10.16 24.56
C PRO A 79 -6.22 8.72 24.11
N ILE A 80 -5.55 8.31 23.06
CA ILE A 80 -5.59 6.98 22.43
C ILE A 80 -4.17 6.58 22.01
N PRO A 81 -3.88 5.29 21.76
CA PRO A 81 -2.59 4.86 21.23
C PRO A 81 -2.18 5.67 20.01
N TYR A 82 -1.04 6.30 20.07
CA TYR A 82 -0.49 7.10 18.97
C TYR A 82 0.95 6.71 18.65
N ALA A 83 1.15 6.11 17.48
CA ALA A 83 2.46 5.70 17.01
C ALA A 83 3.09 6.79 16.13
N LEU A 84 4.29 7.21 16.53
CA LEU A 84 5.14 8.17 15.83
C LEU A 84 6.25 7.39 15.12
N THR A 85 6.14 7.25 13.80
CA THR A 85 7.08 6.47 12.98
C THR A 85 8.06 7.38 12.25
N ASN A 86 9.30 6.95 12.13
CA ASN A 86 10.38 7.73 11.52
C ASN A 86 10.84 7.05 10.21
N CYS A 87 9.94 6.99 9.23
CA CYS A 87 10.15 6.22 8.02
C CYS A 87 10.27 7.06 6.73
N HIS A 88 10.01 8.36 6.77
CA HIS A 88 10.10 9.23 5.60
C HIS A 88 11.43 10.02 5.55
N ASN A 89 11.84 10.61 6.65
CA ASN A 89 13.14 11.28 6.75
C ASN A 89 14.25 10.40 7.34
N SER A 90 14.05 9.14 7.51
CA SER A 90 14.75 8.17 8.34
C SER A 90 16.28 8.09 8.19
N LEU A 91 16.95 9.20 7.91
CA LEU A 91 18.42 9.35 7.85
C LEU A 91 19.11 8.50 6.76
N CYS A 92 18.33 7.90 5.86
CA CYS A 92 18.87 7.09 4.76
C CYS A 92 19.28 7.93 3.55
N ALA A 93 18.51 8.97 3.24
CA ALA A 93 18.71 9.78 2.04
C ALA A 93 18.58 11.28 2.29
N VAL A 94 17.95 11.67 3.39
CA VAL A 94 17.79 13.08 3.78
C VAL A 94 18.83 13.40 4.84
N GLY A 95 19.81 14.21 4.50
CA GLY A 95 20.85 14.68 5.40
C GLY A 95 20.47 15.99 6.07
N GLY A 96 20.91 16.18 7.31
CA GLY A 96 20.77 17.42 8.05
C GLY A 96 20.32 17.22 9.49
N THR A 97 20.82 18.05 10.39
CA THR A 97 20.50 18.00 11.83
C THR A 97 19.01 18.20 12.09
N ILE A 98 18.31 18.95 11.24
CA ILE A 98 16.87 19.21 11.39
C ILE A 98 16.04 17.93 11.37
N ASN A 99 16.43 16.92 10.58
CA ASN A 99 15.70 15.66 10.52
C ASN A 99 15.90 14.85 11.81
N GLU A 100 17.09 14.87 12.39
CA GLU A 100 17.36 14.26 13.69
C GLU A 100 16.69 15.02 14.83
N ASP A 101 16.60 16.37 14.74
CA ASP A 101 15.84 17.18 15.70
C ASP A 101 14.35 16.80 15.71
N ASP A 102 13.75 16.50 14.56
CA ASP A 102 12.38 15.99 14.45
C ASP A 102 12.23 14.62 15.16
N HIS A 103 13.21 13.73 15.02
CA HIS A 103 13.23 12.43 15.70
C HIS A 103 13.39 12.59 17.22
N VAL A 104 14.29 13.47 17.66
CA VAL A 104 14.46 13.82 19.10
C VAL A 104 13.16 14.40 19.66
N PHE A 105 12.50 15.30 18.91
CA PHE A 105 11.19 15.83 19.30
C PHE A 105 10.16 14.72 19.43
N GLY A 106 10.08 13.81 18.46
CA GLY A 106 9.13 12.68 18.46
C GLY A 106 9.27 11.80 19.70
N LEU A 107 10.50 11.39 20.04
CA LEU A 107 10.78 10.61 21.25
C LEU A 107 10.41 11.39 22.52
N SER A 108 10.77 12.67 22.60
CA SER A 108 10.44 13.50 23.77
C SER A 108 8.95 13.69 23.92
N ALA A 109 8.20 13.84 22.81
CA ALA A 109 6.75 13.93 22.80
C ALA A 109 6.09 12.63 23.25
N ALA A 110 6.55 11.47 22.74
CA ALA A 110 6.06 10.16 23.16
C ALA A 110 6.25 9.96 24.67
N LYS A 111 7.41 10.31 25.21
CA LYS A 111 7.70 10.26 26.65
C LYS A 111 6.80 11.19 27.48
N LYS A 112 6.56 12.40 26.97
CA LYS A 112 5.79 13.42 27.69
C LYS A 112 4.30 13.17 27.68
N TYR A 113 3.76 12.71 26.56
CA TYR A 113 2.31 12.61 26.34
C TYR A 113 1.77 11.17 26.36
N GLY A 114 2.63 10.16 26.53
CA GLY A 114 2.22 8.76 26.58
C GLY A 114 2.04 8.15 25.20
N GLY A 115 3.01 8.30 24.29
CA GLY A 115 2.95 7.77 22.93
C GLY A 115 3.85 6.56 22.68
N ILE A 116 3.79 6.06 21.47
CA ILE A 116 4.68 5.01 20.96
C ILE A 116 5.65 5.69 19.97
N TYR A 117 6.96 5.44 20.14
CA TYR A 117 7.97 6.01 19.25
C TYR A 117 8.72 4.88 18.53
N VAL A 118 8.58 4.83 17.20
CA VAL A 118 9.22 3.88 16.31
C VAL A 118 10.42 4.54 15.66
N PRO A 119 11.67 4.21 16.05
CA PRO A 119 12.86 4.82 15.50
C PRO A 119 13.03 4.61 13.99
N ALA A 120 13.90 5.41 13.39
CA ALA A 120 14.28 5.26 11.98
C ALA A 120 14.73 3.83 11.67
N ASN A 121 14.37 3.35 10.48
CA ASN A 121 14.75 2.05 9.92
C ASN A 121 14.15 0.82 10.63
N GLN A 122 13.20 1.00 11.56
CA GLN A 122 12.54 -0.13 12.23
C GLN A 122 11.34 -0.65 11.44
N SER A 123 10.51 0.23 10.94
CA SER A 123 9.34 -0.14 10.13
C SER A 123 8.83 1.07 9.34
N VAL A 124 8.25 0.82 8.18
CA VAL A 124 7.40 1.82 7.54
C VAL A 124 6.08 1.92 8.31
N ILE A 125 5.46 3.10 8.28
CA ILE A 125 4.27 3.43 9.08
C ILE A 125 3.17 2.38 8.99
N HIS A 126 2.81 1.96 7.76
CA HIS A 126 1.67 1.05 7.56
C HIS A 126 1.97 -0.38 7.96
N SER A 127 3.22 -0.82 7.86
CA SER A 127 3.62 -2.15 8.34
C SER A 127 3.62 -2.20 9.86
N TYR A 128 4.15 -1.17 10.52
CA TYR A 128 4.05 -1.08 11.97
C TYR A 128 2.59 -1.12 12.45
N ALA A 129 1.72 -0.33 11.80
CA ALA A 129 0.31 -0.30 12.16
C ALA A 129 -0.39 -1.64 11.98
N ARG A 130 -0.09 -2.38 10.89
CA ARG A 130 -0.61 -3.73 10.66
C ARG A 130 -0.11 -4.72 11.72
N GLU A 131 1.20 -4.69 11.97
CA GLU A 131 1.86 -5.64 12.88
C GLU A 131 1.48 -5.42 14.36
N GLU A 132 1.20 -4.17 14.79
CA GLU A 132 1.07 -3.82 16.21
C GLU A 132 -0.26 -3.18 16.62
N LEU A 133 -1.01 -2.54 15.71
CA LEU A 133 -2.19 -1.74 16.08
C LEU A 133 -3.50 -2.22 15.43
N ALA A 134 -3.45 -2.80 14.24
CA ALA A 134 -4.65 -3.27 13.55
C ALA A 134 -5.36 -4.38 14.36
N ARG A 135 -6.69 -4.33 14.39
CA ARG A 135 -7.57 -5.36 14.98
C ARG A 135 -8.91 -5.36 14.27
N CYS A 136 -9.55 -6.51 14.20
CA CYS A 136 -10.84 -6.64 13.52
C CYS A 136 -11.92 -5.77 14.18
N GLY A 137 -12.64 -5.03 13.36
CA GLY A 137 -13.70 -4.11 13.80
C GLY A 137 -13.23 -2.75 14.31
N ALA A 138 -11.92 -2.49 14.39
CA ALA A 138 -11.39 -1.21 14.82
C ALA A 138 -11.34 -0.16 13.71
N MET A 139 -11.17 1.11 14.11
CA MET A 139 -10.90 2.23 13.23
C MET A 139 -9.59 2.93 13.61
N ILE A 140 -8.72 3.17 12.63
CA ILE A 140 -7.43 3.85 12.82
C ILE A 140 -7.34 5.07 11.91
N LEU A 141 -6.90 6.20 12.48
CA LEU A 141 -6.63 7.44 11.75
C LEU A 141 -5.13 7.62 11.53
N GLY A 142 -4.73 7.86 10.30
CA GLY A 142 -3.33 8.13 9.95
C GLY A 142 -3.13 9.45 9.24
N SER A 143 -1.94 10.01 9.38
CA SER A 143 -1.53 11.23 8.67
C SER A 143 -0.99 10.98 7.26
N ASP A 144 -0.97 9.72 6.83
CA ASP A 144 -0.58 9.29 5.49
C ASP A 144 -1.79 8.80 4.71
N SER A 145 -1.86 9.16 3.43
CA SER A 145 -3.00 8.80 2.56
C SER A 145 -3.17 7.29 2.34
N HIS A 146 -2.10 6.50 2.49
CA HIS A 146 -2.12 5.04 2.37
C HIS A 146 -2.49 4.32 3.68
N THR A 147 -3.08 5.01 4.63
CA THR A 147 -3.62 4.42 5.86
C THR A 147 -4.82 3.54 5.51
N ARG A 148 -4.54 2.27 5.19
CA ARG A 148 -5.47 1.22 4.77
C ARG A 148 -5.08 -0.09 5.42
N TYR A 149 -5.96 -0.64 6.25
CA TYR A 149 -5.73 -1.90 6.99
C TYR A 149 -6.96 -2.80 6.92
N GLY A 150 -7.80 -2.59 5.90
CA GLY A 150 -9.05 -3.32 5.68
C GLY A 150 -8.86 -4.82 5.57
N ALA A 151 -7.76 -5.26 4.96
CA ALA A 151 -7.40 -6.67 4.83
C ALA A 151 -7.22 -7.39 6.18
N LEU A 152 -6.99 -6.63 7.26
CA LEU A 152 -6.91 -7.11 8.63
C LEU A 152 -8.18 -6.81 9.45
N GLY A 153 -9.30 -6.53 8.78
CA GLY A 153 -10.56 -6.21 9.42
C GLY A 153 -10.59 -4.83 10.12
N THR A 154 -9.62 -3.96 9.87
CA THR A 154 -9.53 -2.61 10.46
C THR A 154 -9.88 -1.55 9.42
N MET A 155 -10.95 -0.80 9.64
CA MET A 155 -11.27 0.34 8.78
C MET A 155 -10.33 1.51 9.11
N ALA A 156 -9.43 1.83 8.19
CA ALA A 156 -8.44 2.86 8.39
C ALA A 156 -8.62 4.02 7.40
N VAL A 157 -8.38 5.23 7.87
CA VAL A 157 -8.58 6.47 7.11
C VAL A 157 -7.31 7.31 7.16
N GLY A 158 -6.88 7.80 6.02
CA GLY A 158 -5.79 8.79 5.93
C GLY A 158 -6.36 10.20 5.81
N GLU A 159 -5.93 11.10 6.72
CA GLU A 159 -6.41 12.47 6.78
C GLU A 159 -5.26 13.48 6.98
N GLY A 160 -5.56 14.75 6.77
CA GLY A 160 -4.62 15.82 7.03
C GLY A 160 -4.38 16.08 8.51
N GLY A 161 -3.26 16.72 8.83
CA GLY A 161 -2.83 17.01 10.20
C GLY A 161 -3.90 17.62 11.12
N PRO A 162 -4.75 18.57 10.67
CA PRO A 162 -5.82 19.13 11.49
C PRO A 162 -6.81 18.09 12.04
N GLU A 163 -7.16 17.06 11.27
CA GLU A 163 -8.07 16.01 11.75
C GLU A 163 -7.41 15.15 12.84
N LEU A 164 -6.11 14.86 12.71
CA LEU A 164 -5.37 14.15 13.75
C LEU A 164 -5.27 15.02 15.03
N ALA A 165 -5.01 16.31 14.89
CA ALA A 165 -4.98 17.23 16.03
C ALA A 165 -6.34 17.29 16.76
N LYS A 166 -7.47 17.23 16.04
CA LYS A 166 -8.80 17.13 16.66
C LYS A 166 -8.96 15.87 17.52
N GLN A 167 -8.46 14.71 17.03
CA GLN A 167 -8.51 13.47 17.84
C GLN A 167 -7.66 13.60 19.11
N LEU A 168 -6.47 14.21 19.01
CA LEU A 168 -5.63 14.48 20.19
C LEU A 168 -6.30 15.43 21.21
N LEU A 169 -7.26 16.22 20.78
CA LEU A 169 -8.08 17.10 21.62
C LEU A 169 -9.42 16.44 22.05
N LYS A 170 -9.55 15.13 21.86
CA LYS A 170 -10.76 14.35 22.16
C LYS A 170 -12.01 14.78 21.37
N ASN A 171 -11.81 15.42 20.21
CA ASN A 171 -12.87 15.76 19.26
C ASN A 171 -13.14 14.60 18.30
N THR A 172 -14.11 14.77 17.40
CA THR A 172 -14.55 13.74 16.46
C THR A 172 -14.13 14.06 15.03
N TRP A 173 -14.06 13.02 14.21
CA TRP A 173 -14.03 13.14 12.75
C TRP A 173 -15.47 13.12 12.25
N ASP A 174 -15.91 14.24 11.67
CA ASP A 174 -17.29 14.45 11.25
C ASP A 174 -17.43 14.12 9.76
N VAL A 175 -18.27 13.15 9.44
CA VAL A 175 -18.47 12.66 8.07
C VAL A 175 -19.90 12.20 7.85
N ASN A 176 -20.44 12.39 6.64
CA ASN A 176 -21.70 11.77 6.27
C ASN A 176 -21.49 10.26 6.04
N MET A 177 -22.52 9.44 6.30
CA MET A 177 -22.47 8.01 6.01
C MET A 177 -22.10 7.80 4.53
N PRO A 178 -20.94 7.19 4.24
CA PRO A 178 -20.48 7.01 2.87
C PRO A 178 -21.29 5.95 2.14
N LYS A 179 -21.26 6.00 0.81
CA LYS A 179 -21.69 4.89 -0.03
C LYS A 179 -20.75 3.71 0.15
N VAL A 180 -21.29 2.51 0.04
CA VAL A 180 -20.51 1.27 0.13
C VAL A 180 -20.56 0.54 -1.20
N VAL A 181 -19.39 0.22 -1.72
CA VAL A 181 -19.24 -0.49 -3.01
C VAL A 181 -18.75 -1.91 -2.73
N LEU A 182 -19.49 -2.89 -3.20
CA LEU A 182 -19.09 -4.29 -3.13
C LEU A 182 -17.95 -4.55 -4.12
N VAL A 183 -16.83 -5.06 -3.65
CA VAL A 183 -15.75 -5.60 -4.49
C VAL A 183 -15.81 -7.13 -4.38
N TYR A 184 -16.43 -7.76 -5.38
CA TYR A 184 -16.67 -9.20 -5.39
C TYR A 184 -15.56 -9.93 -6.14
N MET A 185 -14.79 -10.75 -5.42
CA MET A 185 -13.62 -11.44 -5.95
C MET A 185 -13.91 -12.92 -6.19
N THR A 186 -13.49 -13.41 -7.36
CA THR A 186 -13.59 -14.83 -7.75
C THR A 186 -12.28 -15.34 -8.32
N GLY A 187 -12.13 -16.68 -8.36
CA GLY A 187 -10.94 -17.33 -8.91
C GLY A 187 -9.70 -17.20 -8.01
N ALA A 188 -8.55 -17.45 -8.59
CA ALA A 188 -7.24 -17.35 -7.93
C ALA A 188 -6.22 -16.75 -8.89
N PRO A 189 -5.22 -15.96 -8.40
CA PRO A 189 -4.17 -15.42 -9.26
C PRO A 189 -3.34 -16.54 -9.89
N ARG A 190 -2.93 -16.32 -11.15
CA ARG A 190 -1.97 -17.21 -11.81
C ARG A 190 -0.57 -16.98 -11.25
N ARG A 191 0.32 -17.98 -11.35
CA ARG A 191 1.74 -17.81 -11.04
C ARG A 191 2.34 -16.63 -11.81
N GLY A 192 3.09 -15.77 -11.13
CA GLY A 192 3.68 -14.57 -11.70
C GLY A 192 2.78 -13.34 -11.70
N VAL A 193 1.53 -13.47 -11.26
CA VAL A 193 0.62 -12.34 -11.00
C VAL A 193 0.64 -12.04 -9.51
N GLY A 194 0.96 -10.80 -9.17
CA GLY A 194 1.05 -10.36 -7.79
C GLY A 194 -0.05 -9.36 -7.38
N PRO A 195 -0.01 -8.92 -6.11
CA PRO A 195 -1.01 -8.00 -5.58
C PRO A 195 -1.05 -6.66 -6.30
N HIS A 196 0.11 -6.20 -6.77
CA HIS A 196 0.21 -4.92 -7.45
C HIS A 196 -0.45 -4.94 -8.83
N ASP A 197 -0.45 -6.09 -9.50
CA ASP A 197 -1.14 -6.27 -10.77
C ASP A 197 -2.66 -6.11 -10.63
N VAL A 198 -3.23 -6.71 -9.57
CA VAL A 198 -4.65 -6.54 -9.23
C VAL A 198 -4.96 -5.10 -8.86
N ALA A 199 -4.13 -4.50 -8.02
CA ALA A 199 -4.30 -3.13 -7.53
C ALA A 199 -4.23 -2.10 -8.68
N ILE A 200 -3.21 -2.18 -9.54
CA ILE A 200 -3.06 -1.29 -10.70
C ILE A 200 -4.25 -1.45 -11.65
N SER A 201 -4.72 -2.69 -11.88
CA SER A 201 -5.91 -2.94 -12.69
C SER A 201 -7.15 -2.29 -12.07
N LEU A 202 -7.34 -2.36 -10.76
CA LEU A 202 -8.45 -1.70 -10.06
C LEU A 202 -8.38 -0.17 -10.20
N VAL A 203 -7.21 0.42 -10.00
CA VAL A 203 -7.00 1.86 -10.16
C VAL A 203 -7.27 2.30 -11.60
N LYS A 204 -6.79 1.54 -12.59
CA LYS A 204 -7.05 1.81 -14.02
C LYS A 204 -8.54 1.94 -14.32
N GLU A 205 -9.34 0.98 -13.86
CA GLU A 205 -10.76 0.92 -14.20
C GLU A 205 -11.60 1.96 -13.43
N THR A 206 -11.21 2.32 -12.21
CA THR A 206 -12.05 3.13 -11.33
C THR A 206 -11.71 4.63 -11.31
N PHE A 207 -10.44 4.99 -11.54
CA PHE A 207 -9.96 6.35 -11.29
C PHE A 207 -10.57 7.39 -12.24
N ALA A 208 -10.53 7.14 -13.55
CA ALA A 208 -10.94 8.14 -14.56
C ALA A 208 -12.43 8.51 -14.48
N SER A 209 -13.27 7.55 -14.11
CA SER A 209 -14.72 7.75 -13.93
C SER A 209 -15.09 8.32 -12.56
N GLY A 210 -14.16 8.27 -11.58
CA GLY A 210 -14.47 8.57 -10.19
C GLY A 210 -15.46 7.58 -9.56
N PHE A 211 -15.50 6.35 -10.08
CA PHE A 211 -16.50 5.33 -9.73
C PHE A 211 -16.67 5.10 -8.23
N VAL A 212 -15.59 5.21 -7.47
CA VAL A 212 -15.54 4.94 -6.04
C VAL A 212 -15.18 6.17 -5.19
N ASN A 213 -15.26 7.38 -5.76
CA ASN A 213 -14.90 8.59 -5.02
C ASN A 213 -15.64 8.68 -3.69
N ASN A 214 -14.90 8.82 -2.60
CA ASN A 214 -15.40 8.92 -1.23
C ASN A 214 -16.31 7.75 -0.78
N CYS A 215 -16.26 6.61 -1.47
CA CYS A 215 -16.96 5.39 -1.06
C CYS A 215 -16.08 4.53 -0.14
N VAL A 216 -16.68 3.64 0.63
CA VAL A 216 -15.97 2.53 1.26
C VAL A 216 -16.01 1.32 0.34
N LEU A 217 -14.86 0.72 0.08
CA LEU A 217 -14.77 -0.55 -0.64
C LEU A 217 -14.90 -1.71 0.33
N GLU A 218 -15.87 -2.57 0.12
CA GLU A 218 -16.09 -3.78 0.93
C GLU A 218 -15.77 -5.01 0.10
N PHE A 219 -14.67 -5.69 0.43
CA PHE A 219 -14.13 -6.84 -0.31
C PHE A 219 -14.75 -8.13 0.21
N CYS A 220 -15.44 -8.83 -0.67
CA CYS A 220 -16.16 -10.07 -0.40
C CYS A 220 -15.94 -11.07 -1.54
N GLY A 221 -16.35 -12.31 -1.31
CA GLY A 221 -16.44 -13.33 -2.34
C GLY A 221 -15.41 -14.45 -2.22
N PRO A 222 -15.63 -15.55 -2.94
CA PRO A 222 -14.88 -16.80 -2.76
C PRO A 222 -13.40 -16.69 -3.15
N GLY A 223 -13.03 -15.69 -3.95
CA GLY A 223 -11.64 -15.46 -4.35
C GLY A 223 -10.73 -15.02 -3.19
N ILE A 224 -11.29 -14.43 -2.13
CA ILE A 224 -10.51 -13.95 -0.99
C ILE A 224 -9.74 -15.09 -0.31
N ALA A 225 -10.37 -16.25 -0.13
CA ALA A 225 -9.75 -17.42 0.49
C ALA A 225 -8.51 -17.95 -0.26
N ASN A 226 -8.32 -17.56 -1.51
CA ASN A 226 -7.17 -17.94 -2.34
C ASN A 226 -5.99 -16.95 -2.24
N LEU A 227 -6.13 -15.89 -1.44
CA LEU A 227 -5.14 -14.82 -1.32
C LEU A 227 -4.42 -14.89 0.03
N PRO A 228 -3.09 -15.06 0.06
CA PRO A 228 -2.29 -14.87 1.26
C PRO A 228 -2.50 -13.46 1.86
N ILE A 229 -2.21 -13.28 3.14
CA ILE A 229 -2.47 -12.01 3.81
C ILE A 229 -1.65 -10.84 3.22
N ASP A 230 -0.42 -11.08 2.81
CA ASP A 230 0.42 -10.06 2.16
C ASP A 230 -0.16 -9.64 0.81
N PHE A 231 -0.75 -10.57 0.07
CA PHE A 231 -1.43 -10.28 -1.18
C PHE A 231 -2.64 -9.35 -0.95
N ARG A 232 -3.46 -9.63 0.07
CA ARG A 232 -4.58 -8.77 0.45
C ARG A 232 -4.11 -7.39 0.89
N ASN A 233 -3.09 -7.31 1.75
CA ASN A 233 -2.49 -6.06 2.20
C ASN A 233 -1.92 -5.23 1.04
N GLY A 234 -1.33 -5.87 0.04
CA GLY A 234 -0.80 -5.21 -1.15
C GLY A 234 -1.88 -4.60 -2.03
N ILE A 235 -3.04 -5.25 -2.19
CA ILE A 235 -4.19 -4.67 -2.87
C ILE A 235 -4.78 -3.53 -2.03
N ASP A 236 -5.00 -3.79 -0.75
CA ASP A 236 -5.71 -2.89 0.16
C ASP A 236 -5.05 -1.52 0.26
N VAL A 237 -3.73 -1.47 0.41
CA VAL A 237 -2.99 -0.21 0.52
C VAL A 237 -3.10 0.66 -0.74
N MET A 238 -3.25 0.04 -1.91
CA MET A 238 -3.38 0.73 -3.19
C MET A 238 -4.80 1.25 -3.46
N THR A 239 -5.79 0.86 -2.67
CA THR A 239 -7.16 1.41 -2.80
C THR A 239 -7.21 2.92 -2.65
N THR A 240 -6.25 3.52 -1.94
CA THR A 240 -6.08 4.98 -1.87
C THR A 240 -6.02 5.62 -3.25
N GLU A 241 -5.36 5.00 -4.21
CA GLU A 241 -5.18 5.55 -5.56
C GLU A 241 -6.46 5.50 -6.42
N THR A 242 -7.50 4.82 -5.94
CA THR A 242 -8.85 4.86 -6.53
C THR A 242 -9.68 6.06 -6.08
N THR A 243 -9.18 6.85 -5.10
CA THR A 243 -9.88 7.95 -4.42
C THR A 243 -11.03 7.52 -3.51
N CYS A 244 -11.08 6.25 -3.11
CA CYS A 244 -12.04 5.77 -2.11
C CYS A 244 -11.73 6.35 -0.71
N LEU A 245 -12.74 6.41 0.15
CA LEU A 245 -12.61 6.90 1.52
C LEU A 245 -11.85 5.91 2.40
N SER A 246 -12.21 4.64 2.31
CA SER A 246 -11.61 3.55 3.08
C SER A 246 -11.92 2.20 2.44
N SER A 247 -11.42 1.13 3.04
CA SER A 247 -11.65 -0.25 2.63
C SER A 247 -11.84 -1.16 3.84
N ILE A 248 -12.55 -2.25 3.64
CA ILE A 248 -12.74 -3.33 4.63
C ILE A 248 -12.92 -4.65 3.90
N TRP A 249 -12.40 -5.73 4.45
CA TRP A 249 -12.43 -7.07 3.88
C TRP A 249 -13.13 -8.06 4.81
N GLU A 250 -13.75 -9.07 4.24
CA GLU A 250 -14.11 -10.27 5.00
C GLU A 250 -12.87 -10.86 5.66
N THR A 251 -13.00 -11.29 6.91
CA THR A 251 -11.93 -11.95 7.64
C THR A 251 -12.15 -13.46 7.68
N ASP A 252 -11.07 -14.21 7.66
CA ASP A 252 -11.09 -15.66 7.64
C ASP A 252 -9.92 -16.26 8.43
N GLU A 253 -9.67 -17.53 8.25
CA GLU A 253 -8.59 -18.24 8.93
C GLU A 253 -7.20 -17.72 8.55
N ILE A 254 -7.02 -17.18 7.34
CA ILE A 254 -5.76 -16.53 6.92
C ILE A 254 -5.55 -15.24 7.74
N THR A 255 -6.60 -14.46 7.95
CA THR A 255 -6.55 -13.26 8.81
C THR A 255 -6.30 -13.65 10.27
N ARG A 256 -6.93 -14.70 10.77
CA ARG A 256 -6.68 -15.24 12.11
C ARG A 256 -5.21 -15.61 12.29
N SER A 257 -4.66 -16.37 11.35
CA SER A 257 -3.27 -16.82 11.37
C SER A 257 -2.28 -15.65 11.39
N PHE A 258 -2.59 -14.52 10.73
CA PHE A 258 -1.80 -13.31 10.84
C PHE A 258 -1.70 -12.81 12.28
N PHE A 259 -2.83 -12.66 12.96
CA PHE A 259 -2.83 -12.19 14.36
C PHE A 259 -2.16 -13.18 15.31
N GLU A 260 -2.34 -14.48 15.10
CA GLU A 260 -1.64 -15.53 15.87
C GLU A 260 -0.13 -15.46 15.68
N THR A 261 0.34 -15.31 14.43
CA THR A 261 1.76 -15.14 14.09
C THR A 261 2.38 -13.92 14.78
N HIS A 262 1.60 -12.84 14.94
CA HIS A 262 2.03 -11.63 15.63
C HIS A 262 1.80 -11.65 17.15
N GLY A 263 1.40 -12.80 17.72
CA GLY A 263 1.14 -12.95 19.15
C GLY A 263 -0.06 -12.19 19.66
N ARG A 264 -1.00 -11.86 18.78
CA ARG A 264 -2.22 -11.06 19.06
C ARG A 264 -3.51 -11.76 18.64
N PRO A 265 -3.73 -13.05 19.01
CA PRO A 265 -4.92 -13.79 18.58
C PRO A 265 -6.23 -13.14 19.07
N GLN A 266 -6.20 -12.38 20.16
CA GLN A 266 -7.35 -11.64 20.69
C GLN A 266 -7.81 -10.48 19.80
N ASP A 267 -7.00 -10.03 18.85
CA ASP A 267 -7.33 -8.95 17.93
C ASP A 267 -8.07 -9.44 16.68
N TYR A 268 -8.16 -10.75 16.51
CA TYR A 268 -9.00 -11.35 15.49
C TYR A 268 -10.48 -11.39 15.90
N ALA A 269 -11.35 -11.04 14.98
CA ALA A 269 -12.76 -11.34 15.01
C ALA A 269 -13.25 -11.70 13.61
N GLU A 270 -14.25 -12.53 13.52
CA GLU A 270 -14.93 -12.86 12.28
C GLU A 270 -15.76 -11.66 11.83
N LEU A 271 -15.48 -11.16 10.63
CA LEU A 271 -16.19 -10.07 10.00
C LEU A 271 -16.73 -10.53 8.65
N HIS A 272 -18.04 -10.49 8.51
CA HIS A 272 -18.75 -10.74 7.26
C HIS A 272 -19.92 -9.76 7.13
N PRO A 273 -20.38 -9.46 5.90
CA PRO A 273 -21.68 -8.82 5.74
C PRO A 273 -22.78 -9.70 6.34
N GLY A 274 -23.87 -9.09 6.77
CA GLY A 274 -25.05 -9.84 7.15
C GLY A 274 -25.60 -10.63 5.96
N ARG A 275 -26.57 -11.49 6.24
CA ARG A 275 -27.10 -12.45 5.27
C ARG A 275 -27.62 -11.81 3.96
N GLU A 276 -28.17 -10.59 4.02
CA GLU A 276 -28.76 -9.87 2.88
C GLU A 276 -28.28 -8.41 2.89
N ALA A 277 -26.96 -8.18 2.66
CA ALA A 277 -26.38 -6.86 2.65
C ALA A 277 -26.65 -6.13 1.31
N TRP A 278 -26.87 -4.81 1.35
CA TRP A 278 -27.09 -3.99 0.17
C TRP A 278 -25.95 -3.02 -0.07
N TYR A 279 -25.54 -2.88 -1.34
CA TYR A 279 -24.45 -2.03 -1.79
C TYR A 279 -24.91 -1.06 -2.88
N ASP A 280 -24.34 0.15 -2.87
CA ASP A 280 -24.66 1.21 -3.85
C ASP A 280 -24.23 0.82 -5.27
N LYS A 281 -23.11 0.10 -5.42
CA LYS A 281 -22.50 -0.34 -6.67
C LYS A 281 -21.72 -1.63 -6.45
N MET A 282 -21.26 -2.23 -7.53
CA MET A 282 -20.38 -3.41 -7.45
C MET A 282 -19.22 -3.33 -8.43
N ILE A 283 -18.10 -3.89 -8.02
CA ILE A 283 -16.93 -4.20 -8.85
C ILE A 283 -16.73 -5.71 -8.78
N THR A 284 -16.63 -6.38 -9.92
CA THR A 284 -16.23 -7.78 -9.96
C THR A 284 -14.77 -7.92 -10.38
N ILE A 285 -14.03 -8.78 -9.70
CA ILE A 285 -12.63 -9.09 -10.00
C ILE A 285 -12.50 -10.60 -10.20
N GLU A 286 -12.24 -11.02 -11.44
CA GLU A 286 -11.88 -12.40 -11.77
C GLU A 286 -10.35 -12.51 -11.69
N LEU A 287 -9.84 -13.04 -10.58
CA LEU A 287 -8.40 -13.06 -10.27
C LEU A 287 -7.58 -13.87 -11.30
N ASP A 288 -8.15 -14.96 -11.81
CA ASP A 288 -7.51 -15.81 -12.83
C ASP A 288 -7.32 -15.12 -14.20
N LYS A 289 -8.02 -14.01 -14.42
CA LYS A 289 -7.94 -13.21 -15.65
C LYS A 289 -7.07 -11.94 -15.52
N VAL A 290 -6.54 -11.67 -14.35
CA VAL A 290 -5.59 -10.56 -14.17
C VAL A 290 -4.25 -10.94 -14.79
N GLU A 291 -3.64 -10.00 -15.50
CA GLU A 291 -2.33 -10.14 -16.12
C GLU A 291 -1.29 -9.28 -15.41
N PRO A 292 0.02 -9.57 -15.56
CA PRO A 292 1.06 -8.65 -15.11
C PRO A 292 0.90 -7.27 -15.74
N MET A 293 0.92 -6.23 -14.90
CA MET A 293 0.61 -4.86 -15.28
C MET A 293 1.84 -3.94 -15.18
N ILE A 294 1.83 -2.90 -15.98
CA ILE A 294 2.73 -1.75 -15.86
C ILE A 294 1.90 -0.47 -15.86
N ALA A 295 2.15 0.41 -14.91
CA ALA A 295 1.57 1.76 -14.90
C ALA A 295 2.63 2.77 -15.33
N LEU A 296 2.40 3.43 -16.46
CA LEU A 296 3.28 4.43 -17.02
C LEU A 296 3.16 5.77 -16.27
N PRO A 297 4.17 6.66 -16.32
CA PRO A 297 4.05 8.01 -15.77
C PRO A 297 2.83 8.74 -16.37
N PHE A 298 2.14 9.61 -15.64
CA PHE A 298 2.47 10.15 -14.31
C PHE A 298 1.36 9.84 -13.30
N HIS A 299 0.65 8.72 -13.46
CA HIS A 299 -0.40 8.29 -12.54
C HIS A 299 -0.56 6.76 -12.58
N PRO A 300 -0.88 6.09 -11.45
CA PRO A 300 -1.10 4.64 -11.43
C PRO A 300 -2.21 4.14 -12.37
N SER A 301 -3.18 5.00 -12.75
CA SER A 301 -4.24 4.66 -13.70
C SER A 301 -3.80 4.60 -15.17
N ASN A 302 -2.61 5.15 -15.50
CA ASN A 302 -2.05 5.05 -16.85
C ASN A 302 -1.42 3.66 -17.07
N ALA A 303 -2.25 2.64 -16.99
CA ALA A 303 -1.81 1.26 -16.85
C ALA A 303 -2.22 0.36 -18.01
N TYR A 304 -1.37 -0.61 -18.29
CA TYR A 304 -1.53 -1.58 -19.38
C TYR A 304 -1.05 -2.96 -18.90
N PRO A 305 -1.61 -4.07 -19.42
CA PRO A 305 -0.92 -5.34 -19.37
C PRO A 305 0.49 -5.20 -19.95
N ILE A 306 1.51 -5.79 -19.33
CA ILE A 306 2.91 -5.64 -19.79
C ILE A 306 3.04 -6.07 -21.25
N ARG A 307 2.36 -7.14 -21.67
CA ARG A 307 2.40 -7.61 -23.07
C ARG A 307 1.81 -6.59 -24.04
N GLU A 308 0.71 -5.92 -23.67
CA GLU A 308 0.11 -4.84 -24.46
C GLU A 308 1.05 -3.64 -24.56
N PHE A 309 1.65 -3.25 -23.43
CA PHE A 309 2.69 -2.21 -23.41
C PHE A 309 3.85 -2.54 -24.34
N LEU A 310 4.43 -3.73 -24.26
CA LEU A 310 5.55 -4.14 -25.09
C LEU A 310 5.21 -4.16 -26.57
N ALA A 311 3.99 -4.57 -26.94
CA ALA A 311 3.53 -4.56 -28.33
C ALA A 311 3.35 -3.13 -28.89
N ASN A 312 3.08 -2.14 -28.07
CA ASN A 312 2.78 -0.76 -28.44
C ASN A 312 3.78 0.24 -27.81
N ALA A 313 4.95 -0.23 -27.37
CA ALA A 313 5.84 0.54 -26.51
C ALA A 313 6.26 1.88 -27.09
N LYS A 314 6.58 1.93 -28.39
CA LYS A 314 6.97 3.19 -29.06
C LYS A 314 5.88 4.25 -28.93
N GLU A 315 4.65 3.92 -29.32
CA GLU A 315 3.52 4.86 -29.27
C GLU A 315 3.22 5.32 -27.84
N LEU A 316 3.22 4.38 -26.88
CA LEU A 316 2.91 4.68 -25.49
C LEU A 316 3.99 5.54 -24.82
N LEU A 317 5.27 5.26 -25.10
CA LEU A 317 6.38 6.08 -24.60
C LEU A 317 6.40 7.47 -25.25
N GLU A 318 6.11 7.59 -26.56
CA GLU A 318 5.95 8.89 -27.24
C GLU A 318 4.84 9.73 -26.60
N LYS A 319 3.71 9.13 -26.20
CA LYS A 319 2.64 9.84 -25.47
C LYS A 319 3.13 10.35 -24.10
N VAL A 320 3.90 9.56 -23.37
CA VAL A 320 4.50 9.99 -22.10
C VAL A 320 5.49 11.13 -22.32
N GLU A 321 6.34 11.06 -23.35
CA GLU A 321 7.28 12.13 -23.72
C GLU A 321 6.54 13.44 -24.05
N GLN A 322 5.45 13.37 -24.82
CA GLN A 322 4.62 14.54 -25.16
C GLN A 322 3.96 15.16 -23.92
N ASP A 323 3.46 14.34 -23.00
CA ASP A 323 2.89 14.83 -21.75
C ASP A 323 3.97 15.45 -20.84
N ALA A 324 5.13 14.82 -20.75
CA ALA A 324 6.28 15.33 -20.02
C ALA A 324 6.78 16.67 -20.58
N ALA A 325 6.86 16.82 -21.91
CA ALA A 325 7.28 18.07 -22.53
C ALA A 325 6.33 19.24 -22.22
N ARG A 326 5.02 18.96 -22.11
CA ARG A 326 4.02 19.97 -21.71
C ARG A 326 4.16 20.36 -20.23
N ARG A 327 4.38 19.37 -19.37
CA ARG A 327 4.48 19.58 -17.90
C ARG A 327 5.80 20.19 -17.49
N PHE A 328 6.89 19.80 -18.16
CA PHE A 328 8.26 20.09 -17.78
C PHE A 328 9.06 20.63 -18.96
N PRO A 329 8.77 21.86 -19.44
CA PRO A 329 9.36 22.40 -20.68
C PRO A 329 10.89 22.59 -20.61
N LYS A 330 11.50 22.56 -19.41
CA LYS A 330 12.96 22.63 -19.24
C LYS A 330 13.65 21.26 -19.26
N ALA A 331 12.89 20.17 -19.10
CA ALA A 331 13.46 18.84 -19.06
C ALA A 331 13.46 18.23 -20.48
N HIS A 332 14.55 17.54 -20.82
CA HIS A 332 14.64 16.76 -22.04
C HIS A 332 14.28 15.32 -21.73
N VAL A 333 13.10 14.90 -22.22
CA VAL A 333 12.56 13.57 -21.97
C VAL A 333 12.62 12.76 -23.26
N LYS A 334 13.32 11.62 -23.22
CA LYS A 334 13.52 10.74 -24.37
C LYS A 334 13.41 9.27 -23.96
N LEU A 335 12.22 8.83 -23.55
CA LEU A 335 11.97 7.46 -23.09
C LEU A 335 12.00 6.45 -24.24
N THR A 336 11.78 6.89 -25.47
CA THR A 336 11.95 6.03 -26.66
C THR A 336 13.38 5.57 -26.87
N ASP A 337 14.38 6.16 -26.22
CA ASP A 337 15.76 5.67 -26.20
C ASP A 337 15.90 4.33 -25.45
N LYS A 338 14.90 3.95 -24.63
CA LYS A 338 14.82 2.65 -23.96
C LYS A 338 14.40 1.51 -24.90
N LEU A 339 14.04 1.83 -26.15
CA LEU A 339 13.67 0.86 -27.18
C LEU A 339 14.91 0.47 -28.00
N HIS A 340 15.54 -0.64 -27.65
CA HIS A 340 16.67 -1.19 -28.39
C HIS A 340 16.72 -2.72 -28.24
N ASP A 341 17.49 -3.37 -29.09
CA ASP A 341 17.69 -4.83 -29.09
C ASP A 341 16.39 -5.65 -29.00
N GLY A 342 15.34 -5.15 -29.67
CA GLY A 342 14.04 -5.82 -29.74
C GLY A 342 13.28 -5.86 -28.42
N GLY A 343 13.54 -4.94 -27.51
CA GLY A 343 12.87 -4.83 -26.22
C GLY A 343 12.76 -3.42 -25.68
N VAL A 344 12.17 -3.29 -24.50
CA VAL A 344 12.18 -2.09 -23.69
C VAL A 344 13.08 -2.35 -22.48
N TRP A 345 14.00 -1.47 -22.23
CA TRP A 345 15.01 -1.63 -21.18
C TRP A 345 14.85 -0.60 -20.09
N ALA A 346 14.82 -1.07 -18.85
CA ALA A 346 14.79 -0.22 -17.65
C ALA A 346 16.22 -0.07 -17.09
N ASP A 347 16.46 1.02 -16.38
CA ASP A 347 17.73 1.31 -15.73
C ASP A 347 17.76 0.86 -14.27
N GLN A 348 16.58 0.75 -13.65
CA GLN A 348 16.47 0.48 -12.23
C GLN A 348 15.20 -0.29 -11.91
N GLY A 349 15.29 -1.23 -10.96
CA GLY A 349 14.18 -1.88 -10.29
C GLY A 349 14.22 -1.57 -8.79
N VAL A 350 13.08 -1.25 -8.20
CA VAL A 350 12.94 -0.98 -6.76
C VAL A 350 11.72 -1.73 -6.21
N ILE A 351 11.94 -2.55 -5.19
CA ILE A 351 10.90 -3.23 -4.43
C ILE A 351 10.89 -2.62 -3.04
N ALA A 352 9.87 -1.82 -2.70
CA ALA A 352 9.93 -1.00 -1.50
C ALA A 352 8.56 -0.67 -0.91
N GLY A 353 8.58 -0.15 0.32
CA GLY A 353 7.44 0.42 0.99
C GLY A 353 6.42 -0.60 1.50
N CYS A 354 5.26 -0.07 1.91
CA CYS A 354 4.18 -0.85 2.51
C CYS A 354 3.43 -1.75 1.52
N SER A 355 3.65 -1.57 0.22
CA SER A 355 3.08 -2.40 -0.85
C SER A 355 4.09 -3.42 -1.38
N GLY A 356 5.32 -2.97 -1.70
CA GLY A 356 6.34 -3.81 -2.34
C GLY A 356 7.20 -4.59 -1.36
N GLY A 357 7.58 -3.98 -0.23
CA GLY A 357 8.52 -4.53 0.75
C GLY A 357 7.96 -5.64 1.65
N LEU A 358 6.83 -6.23 1.32
CA LEU A 358 6.20 -7.32 2.08
C LEU A 358 6.97 -8.63 1.92
N PHE A 359 6.86 -9.51 2.92
CA PHE A 359 7.62 -10.76 3.00
C PHE A 359 7.41 -11.66 1.78
N ASP A 360 6.17 -11.92 1.40
CA ASP A 360 5.85 -12.82 0.27
C ASP A 360 6.35 -12.25 -1.06
N ASN A 361 6.28 -10.93 -1.27
CA ASN A 361 6.78 -10.29 -2.48
C ASN A 361 8.28 -10.46 -2.65
N ILE A 362 9.04 -10.25 -1.58
CA ILE A 362 10.51 -10.34 -1.61
C ILE A 362 10.95 -11.79 -1.70
N THR A 363 10.28 -12.72 -1.02
CA THR A 363 10.58 -14.16 -1.08
C THR A 363 10.38 -14.67 -2.51
N GLU A 364 9.26 -14.34 -3.17
CA GLU A 364 9.01 -14.79 -4.53
C GLU A 364 9.93 -14.09 -5.55
N ALA A 365 10.31 -12.83 -5.32
CA ALA A 365 11.36 -12.17 -6.12
C ALA A 365 12.70 -12.90 -6.01
N ALA A 366 13.07 -13.39 -4.82
CA ALA A 366 14.26 -14.20 -4.61
C ALA A 366 14.17 -15.55 -5.36
N ASP A 367 13.00 -16.20 -5.37
CA ASP A 367 12.79 -17.43 -6.12
C ASP A 367 12.97 -17.24 -7.63
N ILE A 368 12.44 -16.13 -8.18
CA ILE A 368 12.60 -15.78 -9.60
C ILE A 368 14.09 -15.57 -9.95
N LEU A 369 14.87 -14.99 -9.04
CA LEU A 369 16.30 -14.70 -9.23
C LEU A 369 17.22 -15.85 -8.82
N ARG A 370 16.67 -16.98 -8.38
CA ARG A 370 17.45 -18.14 -7.90
C ARG A 370 18.42 -18.66 -8.95
N GLY A 371 19.72 -18.58 -8.65
CA GLY A 371 20.79 -19.00 -9.56
C GLY A 371 20.98 -18.08 -10.78
N GLY A 372 20.24 -16.96 -10.80
CA GLY A 372 20.35 -15.93 -11.84
C GLY A 372 21.23 -14.75 -11.44
N SER A 373 21.21 -13.70 -12.25
CA SER A 373 21.98 -12.48 -12.03
C SER A 373 21.21 -11.28 -12.58
N THR A 374 21.33 -10.13 -11.95
CA THR A 374 20.83 -8.85 -12.48
C THR A 374 21.71 -8.31 -13.61
N GLY A 375 22.79 -9.02 -13.94
CA GLY A 375 23.76 -8.60 -14.94
C GLY A 375 24.82 -7.64 -14.39
N ASN A 376 25.74 -7.26 -15.26
CA ASN A 376 26.84 -6.32 -14.95
C ASN A 376 26.75 -5.02 -15.79
N GLY A 377 25.57 -4.72 -16.32
CA GLY A 377 25.28 -3.53 -17.09
C GLY A 377 24.78 -2.38 -16.22
N GLU A 378 23.95 -1.54 -16.82
CA GLU A 378 23.44 -0.34 -16.16
C GLU A 378 22.30 -0.62 -15.17
N PHE A 379 21.59 -1.72 -15.33
CA PHE A 379 20.44 -2.06 -14.50
C PHE A 379 20.85 -2.37 -13.05
N SER A 380 20.11 -1.80 -12.10
CA SER A 380 20.28 -2.08 -10.68
C SER A 380 18.94 -2.52 -10.04
N LEU A 381 18.99 -3.43 -9.06
CA LEU A 381 17.85 -3.84 -8.27
C LEU A 381 18.06 -3.49 -6.81
N ASN A 382 17.16 -2.67 -6.24
CA ASN A 382 17.18 -2.28 -4.83
C ASN A 382 15.94 -2.81 -4.11
N VAL A 383 16.13 -3.46 -2.96
CA VAL A 383 15.08 -4.10 -2.19
C VAL A 383 15.05 -3.55 -0.76
N TYR A 384 13.89 -3.07 -0.34
CA TYR A 384 13.63 -2.49 0.97
C TYR A 384 12.58 -3.33 1.71
N PRO A 385 12.97 -4.25 2.59
CA PRO A 385 12.00 -4.92 3.47
C PRO A 385 11.19 -3.90 4.26
N THR A 386 9.90 -4.13 4.41
CA THR A 386 8.98 -3.14 4.99
C THR A 386 9.16 -2.89 6.49
N SER A 387 9.78 -3.85 7.19
CA SER A 387 10.07 -3.76 8.63
C SER A 387 11.27 -4.62 9.01
N VAL A 388 11.85 -4.38 10.19
CA VAL A 388 12.96 -5.21 10.70
C VAL A 388 12.52 -6.65 10.95
N PRO A 389 11.33 -6.95 11.49
CA PRO A 389 10.86 -8.34 11.55
C PRO A 389 10.84 -9.05 10.20
N VAL A 390 10.37 -8.38 9.15
CA VAL A 390 10.40 -8.90 7.77
C VAL A 390 11.85 -9.10 7.31
N SER A 391 12.72 -8.12 7.50
CA SER A 391 14.14 -8.20 7.13
C SER A 391 14.83 -9.38 7.82
N LEU A 392 14.54 -9.59 9.11
CA LEU A 392 15.10 -10.71 9.87
C LEU A 392 14.59 -12.06 9.37
N ALA A 393 13.28 -12.17 9.07
CA ALA A 393 12.70 -13.40 8.51
C ALA A 393 13.32 -13.74 7.13
N LEU A 394 13.50 -12.74 6.25
CA LEU A 394 14.17 -12.91 4.96
C LEU A 394 15.65 -13.29 5.09
N THR A 395 16.32 -12.83 6.14
CA THR A 395 17.70 -13.23 6.45
C THR A 395 17.75 -14.68 6.92
N ARG A 396 16.84 -15.08 7.80
CA ARG A 396 16.79 -16.44 8.38
C ARG A 396 16.39 -17.52 7.37
N ASN A 397 15.50 -17.20 6.42
CA ASN A 397 15.08 -18.14 5.37
C ASN A 397 16.03 -18.19 4.15
N GLY A 398 17.05 -17.32 4.11
CA GLY A 398 18.04 -17.30 3.05
C GLY A 398 17.68 -16.41 1.84
N ALA A 399 16.49 -15.84 1.77
CA ALA A 399 16.07 -14.98 0.65
C ALA A 399 17.00 -13.76 0.49
N THR A 400 17.45 -13.16 1.61
CA THR A 400 18.41 -12.04 1.58
C THR A 400 19.72 -12.45 0.93
N ALA A 401 20.29 -13.60 1.30
CA ALA A 401 21.53 -14.11 0.72
C ALA A 401 21.37 -14.34 -0.80
N GLN A 402 20.28 -14.98 -1.19
CA GLN A 402 19.97 -15.29 -2.59
C GLN A 402 19.82 -14.03 -3.45
N LEU A 403 19.18 -12.98 -2.94
CA LEU A 403 19.08 -11.69 -3.64
C LEU A 403 20.45 -11.01 -3.78
N LEU A 404 21.28 -11.06 -2.72
CA LEU A 404 22.65 -10.52 -2.76
C LEU A 404 23.53 -11.28 -3.76
N GLU A 405 23.44 -12.59 -3.82
CA GLU A 405 24.14 -13.44 -4.78
C GLU A 405 23.76 -13.10 -6.23
N ALA A 406 22.47 -12.77 -6.46
CA ALA A 406 21.99 -12.34 -7.76
C ALA A 406 22.41 -10.90 -8.15
N GLY A 407 22.96 -10.11 -7.23
CA GLY A 407 23.41 -8.73 -7.46
C GLY A 407 22.45 -7.64 -6.99
N ALA A 408 21.39 -7.98 -6.26
CA ALA A 408 20.50 -6.99 -5.65
C ALA A 408 21.17 -6.29 -4.45
N VAL A 409 20.73 -5.07 -4.18
CA VAL A 409 21.14 -4.29 -3.01
C VAL A 409 20.02 -4.28 -1.99
N ILE A 410 20.29 -4.79 -0.78
CA ILE A 410 19.34 -4.79 0.32
C ILE A 410 19.49 -3.53 1.15
N LYS A 411 18.40 -2.83 1.35
CA LYS A 411 18.33 -1.55 2.05
C LYS A 411 17.52 -1.69 3.35
N PRO A 412 17.67 -0.77 4.32
CA PRO A 412 16.84 -0.75 5.53
C PRO A 412 15.39 -0.35 5.21
N SER A 413 14.48 -0.62 6.16
CA SER A 413 13.08 -0.21 6.07
C SER A 413 12.93 1.31 5.97
N PHE A 414 12.42 1.79 4.84
CA PHE A 414 12.38 3.21 4.52
C PHE A 414 11.35 3.51 3.43
N CYS A 415 10.56 4.58 3.57
CA CYS A 415 9.56 5.00 2.59
C CYS A 415 10.12 5.87 1.45
N GLY A 416 11.40 6.24 1.49
CA GLY A 416 12.01 7.19 0.57
C GLY A 416 11.73 6.97 -0.91
N PRO A 417 11.86 5.74 -1.43
CA PRO A 417 11.57 5.46 -2.85
C PRO A 417 10.14 5.76 -3.29
N CYS A 418 9.17 5.85 -2.36
CA CYS A 418 7.78 6.16 -2.69
C CYS A 418 7.54 7.66 -2.93
N PHE A 419 8.44 8.54 -2.47
CA PHE A 419 8.23 10.01 -2.52
C PHE A 419 9.44 10.83 -2.99
N GLY A 420 10.48 10.19 -3.53
CA GLY A 420 11.61 10.88 -4.13
C GLY A 420 12.80 11.15 -3.19
N ALA A 421 12.90 10.43 -2.08
CA ALA A 421 14.04 10.46 -1.19
C ALA A 421 14.79 9.11 -1.23
N GLY A 422 15.78 9.02 -2.09
CA GLY A 422 16.57 7.80 -2.29
C GLY A 422 16.23 7.06 -3.57
N ASP A 423 17.21 6.31 -4.07
CA ASP A 423 17.16 5.59 -5.34
C ASP A 423 16.75 6.47 -6.54
N VAL A 424 17.28 7.69 -6.56
CA VAL A 424 17.05 8.61 -7.67
C VAL A 424 17.77 8.08 -8.91
N PRO A 425 17.05 7.84 -10.02
CA PRO A 425 17.68 7.38 -11.26
C PRO A 425 18.55 8.47 -11.91
N ALA A 426 19.37 8.08 -12.87
CA ALA A 426 20.04 9.01 -13.74
C ALA A 426 19.05 9.88 -14.54
N ASN A 427 19.52 11.00 -15.08
CA ASN A 427 18.70 11.83 -15.96
C ASN A 427 18.23 11.01 -17.17
N ASN A 428 16.96 11.11 -17.53
CA ASN A 428 16.26 10.28 -18.51
C ASN A 428 16.21 8.78 -18.15
N GLY A 429 16.45 8.41 -16.88
CA GLY A 429 16.37 7.02 -16.42
C GLY A 429 14.94 6.53 -16.31
N LEU A 430 14.74 5.24 -16.57
CA LEU A 430 13.47 4.52 -16.38
C LEU A 430 13.59 3.59 -15.19
N SER A 431 12.85 3.90 -14.11
CA SER A 431 12.79 3.12 -12.88
C SER A 431 11.49 2.34 -12.80
N LEU A 432 11.57 1.04 -12.59
CA LEU A 432 10.42 0.17 -12.32
C LEU A 432 10.28 0.01 -10.81
N ARG A 433 9.13 0.34 -10.25
CA ARG A 433 8.95 0.34 -8.80
C ARG A 433 7.69 -0.42 -8.37
N HIS A 434 7.86 -1.31 -7.43
CA HIS A 434 6.74 -1.76 -6.60
C HIS A 434 6.65 -0.83 -5.40
N THR A 435 6.06 0.31 -5.62
CA THR A 435 5.72 1.36 -4.66
C THR A 435 4.31 1.85 -4.97
N THR A 436 3.80 2.82 -4.24
CA THR A 436 2.38 3.19 -4.37
C THR A 436 2.10 4.21 -5.46
N ARG A 437 3.06 5.06 -5.84
CA ARG A 437 2.84 6.20 -6.75
C ARG A 437 3.96 6.40 -7.75
N ASN A 438 3.60 6.87 -8.94
CA ASN A 438 4.49 7.31 -9.99
C ASN A 438 4.20 8.74 -10.48
N PHE A 439 3.69 9.58 -9.60
CA PHE A 439 3.47 11.00 -9.86
C PHE A 439 4.78 11.70 -10.20
N PRO A 440 4.75 12.87 -10.87
CA PRO A 440 5.97 13.65 -11.13
C PRO A 440 6.81 13.86 -9.88
N ASN A 441 8.13 13.73 -10.01
CA ASN A 441 9.14 13.91 -8.96
C ASN A 441 9.14 12.84 -7.85
N ARG A 442 8.36 11.78 -7.99
CA ARG A 442 8.34 10.65 -7.02
C ARG A 442 9.60 9.79 -7.09
N GLU A 443 10.41 9.98 -8.10
CA GLU A 443 11.74 9.37 -8.26
C GLU A 443 12.87 10.26 -7.73
N GLY A 444 12.59 11.55 -7.40
CA GLY A 444 13.55 12.51 -6.84
C GLY A 444 14.21 13.44 -7.85
N SER A 445 13.91 13.35 -9.16
CA SER A 445 14.40 14.32 -10.14
C SER A 445 13.83 15.73 -9.92
N LYS A 446 14.48 16.73 -10.48
CA LYS A 446 14.09 18.13 -10.37
C LYS A 446 13.81 18.74 -11.75
N PRO A 447 12.61 18.54 -12.32
CA PRO A 447 12.31 19.02 -13.68
C PRO A 447 12.42 20.52 -13.86
N GLY A 448 12.20 21.31 -12.81
CA GLY A 448 12.43 22.77 -12.83
C GLY A 448 13.90 23.16 -13.07
N GLU A 449 14.83 22.25 -12.76
CA GLU A 449 16.28 22.37 -13.00
C GLU A 449 16.72 21.61 -14.27
N GLY A 450 15.79 21.16 -15.11
CA GLY A 450 16.09 20.43 -16.36
C GLY A 450 16.34 18.95 -16.21
N GLN A 451 16.13 18.37 -15.02
CA GLN A 451 16.28 16.95 -14.75
C GLN A 451 14.95 16.22 -15.00
N PHE A 452 15.01 14.99 -15.44
CA PHE A 452 13.84 14.11 -15.53
C PHE A 452 14.28 12.65 -15.42
N ALA A 453 13.51 11.89 -14.64
CA ALA A 453 13.51 10.44 -14.67
C ALA A 453 12.06 9.95 -14.58
N ALA A 454 11.79 8.77 -15.11
CA ALA A 454 10.46 8.20 -15.15
C ALA A 454 10.31 7.05 -14.14
N VAL A 455 9.16 6.98 -13.48
CA VAL A 455 8.75 5.81 -12.69
C VAL A 455 7.59 5.13 -13.38
N CYS A 456 7.74 3.82 -13.63
CA CYS A 456 6.64 2.92 -13.94
C CYS A 456 6.39 2.03 -12.72
N LEU A 457 5.13 1.81 -12.38
CA LEU A 457 4.77 0.85 -11.33
C LEU A 457 4.65 -0.55 -11.93
N MET A 458 5.23 -1.52 -11.26
CA MET A 458 5.13 -2.94 -11.60
C MET A 458 5.14 -3.79 -10.32
N ASP A 459 4.59 -4.98 -10.37
CA ASP A 459 4.69 -5.95 -9.28
C ASP A 459 6.14 -6.43 -9.09
N ALA A 460 6.51 -6.74 -7.86
CA ALA A 460 7.84 -7.23 -7.48
C ALA A 460 8.29 -8.45 -8.30
N ARG A 461 7.36 -9.32 -8.66
CA ARG A 461 7.63 -10.52 -9.47
C ARG A 461 8.09 -10.14 -10.88
N SER A 462 7.39 -9.21 -11.52
CA SER A 462 7.79 -8.72 -12.86
C SER A 462 9.03 -7.83 -12.81
N ILE A 463 9.28 -7.12 -11.71
CA ILE A 463 10.56 -6.42 -11.50
C ILE A 463 11.71 -7.43 -11.38
N ALA A 464 11.52 -8.52 -10.61
CA ALA A 464 12.53 -9.59 -10.50
C ALA A 464 12.77 -10.30 -11.83
N ALA A 465 11.73 -10.56 -12.62
CA ALA A 465 11.84 -11.12 -13.97
C ALA A 465 12.62 -10.20 -14.91
N THR A 466 12.37 -8.89 -14.82
CA THR A 466 13.12 -7.87 -15.58
C THR A 466 14.57 -7.83 -15.13
N ALA A 467 14.84 -7.91 -13.83
CA ALA A 467 16.20 -7.98 -13.28
C ALA A 467 16.96 -9.22 -13.76
N ALA A 468 16.32 -10.39 -13.75
CA ALA A 468 16.89 -11.65 -14.26
C ALA A 468 17.24 -11.57 -15.77
N ASN A 469 16.64 -10.63 -16.51
CA ASN A 469 16.93 -10.35 -17.92
C ASN A 469 17.76 -9.06 -18.10
N GLY A 470 18.53 -8.66 -17.07
CA GLY A 470 19.47 -7.54 -17.14
C GLY A 470 18.84 -6.17 -17.38
N GLY A 471 17.55 -6.00 -17.07
CA GLY A 471 16.79 -4.76 -17.24
C GLY A 471 15.80 -4.78 -18.41
N ARG A 472 15.78 -5.84 -19.23
CA ARG A 472 14.76 -6.00 -20.27
C ARG A 472 13.41 -6.28 -19.64
N ILE A 473 12.44 -5.39 -19.85
CA ILE A 473 11.10 -5.51 -19.24
C ILE A 473 10.45 -6.84 -19.63
N THR A 474 10.15 -7.65 -18.63
CA THR A 474 9.65 -9.02 -18.76
C THR A 474 8.53 -9.25 -17.76
N PRO A 475 7.34 -9.72 -18.18
CA PRO A 475 6.30 -10.14 -17.23
C PRO A 475 6.73 -11.43 -16.53
N ALA A 476 6.46 -11.53 -15.23
CA ALA A 476 6.86 -12.71 -14.45
C ALA A 476 6.19 -14.02 -14.93
N THR A 477 5.05 -13.91 -15.60
CA THR A 477 4.37 -15.07 -16.23
C THR A 477 5.16 -15.72 -17.36
N ASP A 478 6.17 -15.06 -17.89
CA ASP A 478 7.05 -15.59 -18.94
C ASP A 478 8.30 -16.28 -18.39
N MET A 479 8.46 -16.24 -17.04
CA MET A 479 9.59 -16.88 -16.37
C MET A 479 9.27 -18.32 -16.00
N ASP A 480 10.26 -19.21 -16.17
CA ASP A 480 10.19 -20.56 -15.63
C ASP A 480 10.86 -20.58 -14.25
N TYR A 481 10.05 -20.55 -13.19
CA TYR A 481 10.52 -20.60 -11.82
C TYR A 481 9.52 -21.37 -10.93
N VAL A 482 9.99 -21.83 -9.79
CA VAL A 482 9.17 -22.45 -8.77
C VAL A 482 9.06 -21.48 -7.59
N ALA A 483 7.86 -21.02 -7.33
CA ALA A 483 7.58 -20.28 -6.10
C ALA A 483 7.57 -21.25 -4.93
N GLU A 484 8.38 -20.99 -3.92
CA GLU A 484 8.48 -21.79 -2.70
C GLU A 484 7.92 -20.96 -1.51
N PRO A 485 6.60 -21.02 -1.25
CA PRO A 485 6.01 -20.28 -0.13
C PRO A 485 6.72 -20.63 1.18
N GLN A 486 7.18 -19.59 1.87
CA GLN A 486 7.92 -19.75 3.13
C GLN A 486 7.02 -19.28 4.29
N PRO A 487 7.07 -19.97 5.46
CA PRO A 487 6.37 -19.51 6.64
C PRO A 487 6.99 -18.20 7.14
N TYR A 488 6.14 -17.21 7.41
CA TYR A 488 6.56 -15.98 8.06
C TYR A 488 6.59 -16.17 9.58
N HIS A 489 7.69 -15.77 10.19
CA HIS A 489 7.87 -15.79 11.65
C HIS A 489 8.12 -14.37 12.14
N PHE A 490 7.15 -13.81 12.86
CA PHE A 490 7.29 -12.50 13.49
C PHE A 490 8.09 -12.61 14.79
N ASP A 491 9.21 -11.92 14.84
CA ASP A 491 10.06 -11.85 16.04
C ASP A 491 9.90 -10.49 16.71
N ARG A 492 8.99 -10.39 17.68
CA ARG A 492 8.71 -9.15 18.39
C ARG A 492 9.93 -8.61 19.15
N ALA A 493 10.87 -9.44 19.54
CA ALA A 493 12.04 -9.01 20.32
C ALA A 493 12.84 -7.91 19.61
N VAL A 494 12.83 -7.86 18.26
CA VAL A 494 13.52 -6.79 17.52
C VAL A 494 12.85 -5.44 17.69
N TYR A 495 11.53 -5.41 17.90
CA TYR A 495 10.81 -4.18 18.24
C TYR A 495 10.99 -3.81 19.71
N ASP A 496 10.89 -4.76 20.63
CA ASP A 496 11.04 -4.53 22.07
C ASP A 496 12.42 -3.94 22.42
N ASN A 497 13.45 -4.27 21.64
CA ASN A 497 14.80 -3.71 21.79
C ASN A 497 14.93 -2.25 21.36
N ARG A 498 14.01 -1.70 20.58
CA ARG A 498 14.20 -0.41 19.90
C ARG A 498 13.05 0.56 20.05
N ILE A 499 11.82 0.09 20.14
CA ILE A 499 10.62 0.92 20.18
C ILE A 499 10.36 1.36 21.61
N TYR A 500 10.02 2.63 21.79
CA TYR A 500 9.57 3.16 23.06
C TYR A 500 8.04 3.06 23.15
N TYR A 501 7.57 2.38 24.17
CA TYR A 501 6.16 2.23 24.48
C TYR A 501 5.83 3.05 25.73
N GLY A 502 5.16 4.20 25.56
CA GLY A 502 4.79 5.11 26.65
C GLY A 502 3.28 5.21 26.88
N PHE A 503 2.49 4.48 26.07
CA PHE A 503 1.04 4.43 26.23
C PHE A 503 0.66 3.25 27.12
N GLY A 504 -0.09 3.56 28.23
CA GLY A 504 -0.54 2.55 29.21
C GLY A 504 -0.58 3.11 30.61
#